data_50274ae638cd13d6ef6896cb48b7f15a
#
_entry.id   50274ae638cd13d6ef6896cb48b7f15a
#
_cell.length_a   1.000
_cell.length_b   1.000
_cell.length_c   1.000
_cell.angle_alpha   90.00
_cell.angle_beta   90.00
_cell.angle_gamma   90.00
#
_symmetry.space_group_name_H-M   'P 1'
#
loop_
_entity.id
_entity.type
_entity.pdbx_description
1 polymer ?
#
loop_
_entity_poly.entity_id
_entity_poly.type
_entity_poly.pdbx_seq_one_letter_code
_entity_poly.pdbx_strand_id
1 'polypeptide(L)'
;MDSSPAFPTPHDACILACRKCIVACESVLNTVGSSFPPQWAQAVNLCTASIRSCEVAVEELTLASSVAAQTCALCAVLCRACADECAQLPGPWTWVSAACQHAAKECHTVALTPARVN
;
A
#
# COMPACT_ATOMS: atom_id res chain seq x y z
N MET A 1 -5.00 22.87 25.21
CA MET A 1 -4.91 22.37 24.97
C MET A 1 -4.52 21.45 24.58
N ASP A 2 -4.29 20.70 24.28
CA ASP A 2 -3.94 19.86 23.93
C ASP A 2 -4.16 19.08 23.34
N SER A 3 -4.19 18.83 23.42
CA SER A 3 -4.54 17.96 22.95
C SER A 3 -4.11 17.13 21.87
N SER A 4 -3.20 16.53 21.83
CA SER A 4 -2.76 15.60 20.87
C SER A 4 -3.56 14.34 20.94
N PRO A 5 -4.10 13.85 19.84
CA PRO A 5 -4.89 12.63 19.86
C PRO A 5 -4.04 11.45 20.30
N ALA A 6 -4.63 10.60 21.11
CA ALA A 6 -3.94 9.43 21.60
C ALA A 6 -3.77 8.37 20.50
N PHE A 7 -4.62 8.41 19.48
CA PHE A 7 -4.66 7.38 18.45
C PHE A 7 -4.54 7.99 17.06
N PRO A 8 -3.86 7.31 16.13
CA PRO A 8 -3.81 7.79 14.76
C PRO A 8 -5.19 7.74 14.11
N THR A 9 -5.45 8.69 13.24
CA THR A 9 -6.66 8.67 12.44
C THR A 9 -6.57 7.55 11.41
N PRO A 10 -7.70 7.15 10.79
CA PRO A 10 -7.64 6.19 9.69
C PRO A 10 -6.73 6.66 8.56
N HIS A 11 -6.68 7.95 8.28
CA HIS A 11 -5.78 8.50 7.26
C HIS A 11 -4.32 8.31 7.66
N ASP A 12 -3.98 8.60 8.92
CA ASP A 12 -2.61 8.42 9.40
C ASP A 12 -2.18 6.96 9.34
N ALA A 13 -3.06 6.05 9.75
CA ALA A 13 -2.78 4.62 9.71
C ALA A 13 -2.56 4.16 8.26
N CYS A 14 -3.35 4.66 7.34
CA CYS A 14 -3.23 4.32 5.93
C CYS A 14 -1.93 4.85 5.34
N ILE A 15 -1.57 6.09 5.64
CA ILE A 15 -0.31 6.69 5.18
C ILE A 15 0.87 5.83 5.64
N LEU A 16 0.87 5.46 6.92
CA LEU A 16 1.96 4.65 7.47
C LEU A 16 2.04 3.28 6.79
N ALA A 17 0.90 2.63 6.61
CA ALA A 17 0.85 1.32 5.97
C ALA A 17 1.33 1.40 4.52
N CYS A 18 0.94 2.43 3.79
CA CYS A 18 1.37 2.63 2.41
C CYS A 18 2.87 2.87 2.33
N ARG A 19 3.43 3.67 3.25
CA ARG A 19 4.87 3.92 3.28
C ARG A 19 5.65 2.64 3.56
N LYS A 20 5.16 1.80 4.47
CA LYS A 20 5.80 0.51 4.74
C LYS A 20 5.73 -0.41 3.52
N CYS A 21 4.61 -0.38 2.81
CA CYS A 21 4.44 -1.16 1.59
C CYS A 21 5.44 -0.72 0.52
N ILE A 22 5.62 0.60 0.35
CA ILE A 22 6.58 1.14 -0.61
C ILE A 22 7.99 0.63 -0.27
N VAL A 23 8.39 0.72 1.00
CA VAL A 23 9.72 0.29 1.43
C VAL A 23 9.92 -1.21 1.16
N ALA A 24 8.93 -2.03 1.49
CA ALA A 24 9.02 -3.47 1.28
C ALA A 24 9.15 -3.80 -0.21
N CYS A 25 8.31 -3.20 -1.04
CA CYS A 25 8.34 -3.44 -2.48
C CYS A 25 9.65 -2.95 -3.11
N GLU A 26 10.12 -1.75 -2.73
CA GLU A 26 11.38 -1.24 -3.25
C GLU A 26 12.55 -2.12 -2.84
N SER A 27 12.54 -2.60 -1.60
CA SER A 27 13.60 -3.45 -1.10
C SER A 27 13.71 -4.76 -1.88
N VAL A 28 12.56 -5.41 -2.15
CA VAL A 28 12.59 -6.66 -2.88
C VAL A 28 12.97 -6.43 -4.34
N LEU A 29 12.51 -5.34 -4.95
CA LEU A 29 12.87 -5.03 -6.33
C LEU A 29 14.37 -4.77 -6.46
N ASN A 30 14.96 -4.08 -5.48
CA ASN A 30 16.40 -3.85 -5.48
C ASN A 30 17.18 -5.17 -5.32
N THR A 31 16.68 -6.08 -4.49
CA THR A 31 17.31 -7.37 -4.29
C THR A 31 17.22 -8.24 -5.54
N VAL A 32 16.06 -8.24 -6.19
CA VAL A 32 15.81 -9.06 -7.37
C VAL A 32 16.58 -8.53 -8.58
N GLY A 33 16.66 -7.21 -8.71
CA GLY A 33 17.36 -6.60 -9.84
C GLY A 33 16.59 -6.73 -11.13
N SER A 34 17.29 -6.63 -12.24
CA SER A 34 16.70 -6.63 -13.57
C SER A 34 16.69 -8.02 -14.23
N SER A 35 17.32 -9.00 -13.61
CA SER A 35 17.40 -10.34 -14.14
C SER A 35 16.85 -11.31 -13.10
N PHE A 36 15.71 -11.93 -13.40
CA PHE A 36 15.03 -12.80 -12.47
C PHE A 36 14.27 -13.91 -13.21
N PRO A 37 13.89 -15.00 -12.49
CA PRO A 37 13.16 -16.08 -13.14
C PRO A 37 11.82 -15.58 -13.69
N PRO A 38 11.37 -16.13 -14.84
CA PRO A 38 10.10 -15.70 -15.43
C PRO A 38 8.89 -15.81 -14.50
N GLN A 39 8.90 -16.77 -13.57
CA GLN A 39 7.79 -16.93 -12.65
C GLN A 39 7.66 -15.77 -11.66
N TRP A 40 8.66 -14.90 -11.56
CA TRP A 40 8.60 -13.72 -10.69
C TRP A 40 8.07 -12.47 -11.41
N ALA A 41 7.88 -12.54 -12.72
CA ALA A 41 7.52 -11.36 -13.51
C ALA A 41 6.25 -10.69 -13.01
N GLN A 42 5.23 -11.47 -12.68
CA GLN A 42 3.96 -10.93 -12.21
C GLN A 42 4.14 -10.22 -10.87
N ALA A 43 4.90 -10.83 -9.95
CA ALA A 43 5.15 -10.22 -8.65
C ALA A 43 5.94 -8.92 -8.81
N VAL A 44 6.94 -8.89 -9.69
CA VAL A 44 7.72 -7.69 -9.97
C VAL A 44 6.83 -6.57 -10.49
N ASN A 45 5.96 -6.90 -11.44
CA ASN A 45 5.04 -5.91 -12.01
C ASN A 45 4.07 -5.38 -10.97
N LEU A 46 3.54 -6.26 -10.13
CA LEU A 46 2.60 -5.85 -9.08
C LEU A 46 3.27 -5.01 -7.99
N CYS A 47 4.51 -5.34 -7.64
CA CYS A 47 5.26 -4.51 -6.70
C CYS A 47 5.46 -3.10 -7.26
N THR A 48 5.80 -2.98 -8.53
CA THR A 48 5.98 -1.69 -9.18
C THR A 48 4.68 -0.90 -9.17
N ALA A 49 3.56 -1.56 -9.50
CA ALA A 49 2.25 -0.91 -9.51
C ALA A 49 1.84 -0.49 -8.10
N SER A 50 2.12 -1.33 -7.10
CA SER A 50 1.78 -1.01 -5.71
C SER A 50 2.56 0.19 -5.19
N ILE A 51 3.85 0.30 -5.55
CA ILE A 51 4.65 1.46 -5.16
C ILE A 51 4.00 2.73 -5.68
N ARG A 52 3.67 2.77 -6.97
CA ARG A 52 3.07 3.96 -7.57
C ARG A 52 1.72 4.29 -6.94
N SER A 53 0.91 3.28 -6.74
CA SER A 53 -0.42 3.47 -6.16
C SER A 53 -0.33 3.96 -4.72
N CYS A 54 0.59 3.41 -3.94
CA CYS A 54 0.79 3.85 -2.56
C CYS A 54 1.32 5.27 -2.50
N GLU A 55 2.23 5.65 -3.42
CA GLU A 55 2.74 7.02 -3.46
C GLU A 55 1.62 8.02 -3.72
N VAL A 56 0.73 7.71 -4.66
CA VAL A 56 -0.41 8.59 -4.96
C VAL A 56 -1.35 8.64 -3.77
N ALA A 57 -1.62 7.49 -3.14
CA ALA A 57 -2.51 7.45 -1.97
C ALA A 57 -1.95 8.31 -0.83
N VAL A 58 -0.65 8.21 -0.55
CA VAL A 58 -0.02 9.03 0.49
C VAL A 58 -0.17 10.51 0.17
N GLU A 59 0.06 10.88 -1.08
CA GLU A 59 -0.06 12.28 -1.50
C GLU A 59 -1.47 12.79 -1.33
N GLU A 60 -2.46 12.03 -1.81
CA GLU A 60 -3.87 12.44 -1.74
C GLU A 60 -4.34 12.53 -0.29
N LEU A 61 -3.92 11.59 0.55
CA LEU A 61 -4.29 11.60 1.96
C LEU A 61 -3.64 12.76 2.70
N THR A 62 -2.38 13.04 2.39
CA THR A 62 -1.64 14.14 3.01
C THR A 62 -2.29 15.47 2.67
N LEU A 63 -2.78 15.62 1.45
CA LEU A 63 -3.43 16.85 0.99
C LEU A 63 -4.91 16.90 1.36
N ALA A 64 -5.43 15.86 1.98
CA ALA A 64 -6.85 15.74 2.29
C ALA A 64 -7.71 15.96 1.05
N SER A 65 -7.28 15.37 -0.06
CA SER A 65 -7.92 15.53 -1.36
C SER A 65 -9.33 14.92 -1.36
N SER A 66 -10.23 15.52 -2.13
CA SER A 66 -11.59 15.00 -2.25
C SER A 66 -11.66 13.66 -2.98
N VAL A 67 -10.58 13.25 -3.67
CA VAL A 67 -10.55 11.97 -4.37
C VAL A 67 -9.73 10.92 -3.62
N ALA A 68 -9.31 11.22 -2.39
CA ALA A 68 -8.48 10.28 -1.63
C ALA A 68 -9.15 8.92 -1.44
N ALA A 69 -10.47 8.92 -1.20
CA ALA A 69 -11.19 7.65 -1.00
C ALA A 69 -11.14 6.78 -2.25
N GLN A 70 -11.32 7.38 -3.44
CA GLN A 70 -11.25 6.63 -4.69
C GLN A 70 -9.84 6.13 -4.95
N THR A 71 -8.83 6.96 -4.67
CA THR A 71 -7.44 6.57 -4.82
C THR A 71 -7.12 5.40 -3.89
N CYS A 72 -7.57 5.46 -2.65
CA CYS A 72 -7.37 4.37 -1.70
C CYS A 72 -8.09 3.10 -2.11
N ALA A 73 -9.28 3.21 -2.70
CA ALA A 73 -10.02 2.05 -3.18
C ALA A 73 -9.21 1.31 -4.24
N LEU A 74 -8.63 2.05 -5.19
CA LEU A 74 -7.81 1.45 -6.23
C LEU A 74 -6.52 0.88 -5.65
N CYS A 75 -5.90 1.60 -4.73
CA CYS A 75 -4.68 1.15 -4.08
C CYS A 75 -4.93 -0.18 -3.33
N ALA A 76 -6.08 -0.31 -2.67
CA ALA A 76 -6.44 -1.54 -1.97
C ALA A 76 -6.49 -2.73 -2.93
N VAL A 77 -7.05 -2.53 -4.12
CA VAL A 77 -7.13 -3.61 -5.11
C VAL A 77 -5.74 -4.04 -5.57
N LEU A 78 -4.88 -3.08 -5.89
CA LEU A 78 -3.53 -3.38 -6.37
C LEU A 78 -2.68 -4.03 -5.28
N CYS A 79 -2.73 -3.50 -4.06
CA CYS A 79 -1.96 -4.07 -2.96
C CYS A 79 -2.45 -5.47 -2.60
N ARG A 80 -3.77 -5.73 -2.69
CA ARG A 80 -4.30 -7.05 -2.45
C ARG A 80 -3.79 -8.04 -3.51
N ALA A 81 -3.83 -7.65 -4.77
CA ALA A 81 -3.33 -8.50 -5.85
C ALA A 81 -1.84 -8.79 -5.66
N CYS A 82 -1.06 -7.78 -5.27
CA CYS A 82 0.36 -7.94 -5.01
C CYS A 82 0.61 -8.90 -3.85
N ALA A 83 -0.16 -8.73 -2.76
CA ALA A 83 -0.02 -9.60 -1.59
C ALA A 83 -0.29 -11.06 -1.95
N ASP A 84 -1.36 -11.29 -2.72
CA ASP A 84 -1.75 -12.65 -3.11
C ASP A 84 -0.69 -13.30 -3.99
N GLU A 85 -0.13 -12.56 -4.92
CA GLU A 85 0.90 -13.08 -5.80
C GLU A 85 2.18 -13.39 -5.01
N CYS A 86 2.61 -12.46 -4.17
CA CYS A 86 3.84 -12.64 -3.40
C CYS A 86 3.71 -13.75 -2.36
N ALA A 87 2.50 -14.01 -1.86
CA ALA A 87 2.28 -15.08 -0.90
C ALA A 87 2.58 -16.46 -1.47
N GLN A 88 2.57 -16.60 -2.80
CA GLN A 88 2.83 -17.87 -3.45
C GLN A 88 4.30 -18.12 -3.73
N LEU A 89 5.15 -17.15 -3.42
CA LEU A 89 6.57 -17.22 -3.73
C LEU A 89 7.39 -17.37 -2.45
N PRO A 90 8.50 -18.11 -2.51
CA PRO A 90 9.34 -18.30 -1.33
C PRO A 90 10.28 -17.12 -1.10
N GLY A 91 10.88 -17.09 0.10
CA GLY A 91 11.95 -16.16 0.42
C GLY A 91 11.45 -14.76 0.74
N PRO A 92 12.08 -13.72 0.18
CA PRO A 92 11.81 -12.34 0.59
C PRO A 92 10.40 -11.86 0.26
N TRP A 93 9.68 -12.59 -0.58
CA TRP A 93 8.33 -12.21 -1.00
C TRP A 93 7.31 -12.28 0.14
N THR A 94 7.60 -13.08 1.17
CA THR A 94 6.70 -13.19 2.33
C THR A 94 6.54 -11.86 3.05
N TRP A 95 7.63 -11.14 3.22
CA TRP A 95 7.61 -9.83 3.87
C TRP A 95 6.81 -8.83 3.03
N VAL A 96 7.01 -8.85 1.72
CA VAL A 96 6.28 -7.97 0.81
C VAL A 96 4.78 -8.29 0.88
N SER A 97 4.43 -9.57 0.88
CA SER A 97 3.03 -9.99 0.97
C SER A 97 2.36 -9.41 2.21
N ALA A 98 3.03 -9.51 3.36
CA ALA A 98 2.48 -8.99 4.62
C ALA A 98 2.30 -7.48 4.57
N ALA A 99 3.29 -6.75 4.04
CA ALA A 99 3.21 -5.29 3.97
C ALA A 99 2.10 -4.84 3.01
N CYS A 100 1.97 -5.51 1.86
CA CYS A 100 0.93 -5.20 0.89
C CYS A 100 -0.45 -5.52 1.45
N GLN A 101 -0.58 -6.61 2.19
CA GLN A 101 -1.85 -6.98 2.80
C GLN A 101 -2.29 -5.93 3.81
N HIS A 102 -1.35 -5.45 4.62
CA HIS A 102 -1.64 -4.40 5.59
C HIS A 102 -2.05 -3.10 4.89
N ALA A 103 -1.33 -2.70 3.84
CA ALA A 103 -1.69 -1.51 3.08
C ALA A 103 -3.08 -1.64 2.45
N ALA A 104 -3.38 -2.82 1.89
CA ALA A 104 -4.69 -3.06 1.29
C ALA A 104 -5.80 -2.89 2.32
N LYS A 105 -5.59 -3.42 3.52
CA LYS A 105 -6.59 -3.33 4.59
C LYS A 105 -6.82 -1.88 5.01
N GLU A 106 -5.75 -1.12 5.21
CA GLU A 106 -5.89 0.26 5.66
C GLU A 106 -6.49 1.15 4.57
N CYS A 107 -6.09 0.93 3.32
CA CYS A 107 -6.68 1.66 2.19
C CYS A 107 -8.16 1.35 2.04
N HIS A 108 -8.54 0.09 2.22
CA HIS A 108 -9.95 -0.31 2.15
C HIS A 108 -10.76 0.39 3.24
N THR A 109 -10.22 0.48 4.45
CA THR A 109 -10.88 1.17 5.56
C THR A 109 -11.13 2.63 5.22
N VAL A 110 -10.14 3.32 4.66
CA VAL A 110 -10.33 4.72 4.26
C VAL A 110 -11.38 4.83 3.15
N ALA A 111 -11.33 3.91 2.18
CA ALA A 111 -12.26 3.94 1.05
C ALA A 111 -13.71 3.78 1.50
N LEU A 112 -13.94 3.06 2.59
CA LEU A 112 -15.28 2.83 3.13
C LEU A 112 -15.72 3.90 4.10
N THR A 113 -14.81 4.77 4.55
CA THR A 113 -15.15 5.81 5.50
C THR A 113 -15.90 6.91 4.78
N PRO A 114 -17.13 7.25 5.24
CA PRO A 114 -17.90 8.31 4.58
C PRO A 114 -17.15 9.63 4.60
N ALA A 115 -17.33 10.41 3.55
CA ALA A 115 -16.75 11.74 3.48
C ALA A 115 -17.33 12.57 4.63
N ARG A 116 -16.48 13.33 5.29
CA ARG A 116 -16.93 14.20 6.35
C ARG A 116 -17.63 15.39 5.72
N VAL A 117 -18.85 15.62 6.17
CA VAL A 117 -19.65 16.73 5.69
C VAL A 117 -19.68 17.81 6.77
N ASN A 118 -19.24 18.98 6.41
CA ASN A 118 -19.25 20.13 7.35
C ASN A 118 -19.91 21.31 6.70
#